data_6908a279485da7f94f5be7977a480f6c
#
_entry.id   6908a279485da7f94f5be7977a480f6c
#
_cell.length_a   1.000
_cell.length_b   1.000
_cell.length_c   1.000
_cell.angle_alpha   90.00
_cell.angle_beta   90.00
_cell.angle_gamma   90.00
#
_symmetry.space_group_name_H-M   'P 1'
#
loop_
_entity.id
_entity.type
_entity.pdbx_description
1 polymer ?
#
loop_
_entity_poly.entity_id
_entity_poly.type
_entity_poly.pdbx_seq_one_letter_code
_entity_poly.pdbx_strand_id
1 'polypeptide(L)'
;MSLLPQTFGSTAKKVAAAATATAAALALAACSSGEDAASEPTATDGGETTEAMESFGELTVQLSWIKNEEFAGEFFADSKGYYTEAGFETVNLIPGPSTGVAELVSGQVDVALSDAVSIGSGIGNEGAPLKIIGATYQKNPFTVLSLADGGDIATPEDMIGKRIGVQDSNTALFMALLAANGISEDDLEIVPVQYDPAPLISGEVDGFIAYLTNESLTVAAEGYETTNLPFADNGLPFVAETFTVTDDAIANDREMLKAFLVAEIKGWTDAVLDPAEGSRLAVEEYGVDLGLNPEVSLQGSITQSEELVVSDETAENGLFTISEALQTETIASLEGAGISVAADQLFDMSLLAEVYEEYPELVDYAG
;
A
#
# COMPACT_ATOMS: atom_id res chain seq x y z
N MET A 1 36.36 -10.67 -44.76
CA MET A 1 35.71 -9.57 -45.50
C MET A 1 35.33 -8.52 -44.47
N SER A 2 36.10 -7.45 -44.51
CA SER A 2 36.06 -6.27 -43.63
C SER A 2 34.89 -5.38 -44.03
N LEU A 3 34.14 -4.85 -43.05
CA LEU A 3 33.35 -3.63 -43.24
C LEU A 3 33.36 -2.79 -41.94
N LEU A 4 33.75 -1.56 -42.14
CA LEU A 4 34.05 -0.47 -41.22
C LEU A 4 32.81 0.14 -40.51
N PRO A 5 32.99 0.90 -39.42
CA PRO A 5 31.93 1.61 -38.74
C PRO A 5 31.64 2.99 -39.34
N GLN A 6 30.37 3.39 -39.38
CA GLN A 6 29.97 4.74 -39.76
C GLN A 6 29.80 5.62 -38.51
N THR A 7 30.59 6.67 -38.48
CA THR A 7 30.49 7.82 -37.58
C THR A 7 29.43 8.80 -38.10
N PHE A 8 28.46 9.22 -37.26
CA PHE A 8 27.65 10.41 -37.52
C PHE A 8 27.96 11.50 -36.49
N GLY A 9 28.34 12.65 -37.07
CA GLY A 9 28.88 13.78 -36.39
C GLY A 9 27.82 14.65 -35.69
N SER A 10 28.26 15.22 -34.58
CA SER A 10 27.69 16.28 -33.76
C SER A 10 27.58 17.60 -34.56
N THR A 11 26.42 18.26 -34.43
CA THR A 11 26.29 19.68 -34.75
C THR A 11 25.62 20.41 -33.56
N ALA A 12 26.44 21.02 -32.77
CA ALA A 12 26.04 21.97 -31.75
C ALA A 12 25.62 23.31 -32.38
N LYS A 13 24.42 23.81 -32.10
CA LYS A 13 24.05 25.23 -32.33
C LYS A 13 23.91 25.94 -31.01
N LYS A 14 24.89 26.82 -30.77
CA LYS A 14 24.82 27.85 -29.74
C LYS A 14 23.87 28.97 -30.23
N VAL A 15 22.92 29.37 -29.39
CA VAL A 15 22.23 30.67 -29.55
C VAL A 15 22.41 31.48 -28.27
N ALA A 16 22.86 32.70 -28.50
CA ALA A 16 23.34 33.63 -27.48
C ALA A 16 22.18 34.42 -26.83
N ALA A 17 22.49 34.90 -25.64
CA ALA A 17 21.71 35.77 -24.79
C ALA A 17 21.42 37.16 -25.39
N ALA A 18 20.26 37.74 -25.06
CA ALA A 18 20.06 39.18 -25.01
C ALA A 18 19.27 39.56 -23.78
N ALA A 19 19.97 40.23 -22.89
CA ALA A 19 19.40 40.92 -21.72
C ALA A 19 18.85 42.28 -22.16
N THR A 20 17.67 42.65 -21.68
CA THR A 20 17.24 44.05 -21.66
C THR A 20 16.61 44.37 -20.31
N ALA A 21 17.34 45.21 -19.58
CA ALA A 21 16.89 45.89 -18.39
C ALA A 21 16.07 47.15 -18.80
N THR A 22 14.98 47.42 -18.10
CA THR A 22 14.40 48.78 -18.09
C THR A 22 13.93 49.12 -16.69
N ALA A 23 14.44 50.26 -16.21
CA ALA A 23 14.28 50.78 -14.86
C ALA A 23 13.14 51.85 -14.79
N ALA A 24 12.56 51.94 -13.62
CA ALA A 24 12.12 53.10 -12.86
C ALA A 24 11.08 54.10 -13.45
N ALA A 25 10.06 54.37 -12.64
CA ALA A 25 9.65 55.75 -12.30
C ALA A 25 8.80 55.81 -11.03
N LEU A 26 9.33 56.49 -10.02
CA LEU A 26 8.59 57.00 -8.86
C LEU A 26 7.69 58.19 -9.30
N ALA A 27 6.52 58.33 -8.67
CA ALA A 27 5.82 59.59 -8.59
C ALA A 27 5.18 59.72 -7.19
N LEU A 28 5.72 60.67 -6.43
CA LEU A 28 5.13 61.28 -5.23
C LEU A 28 4.18 62.40 -5.64
N ALA A 29 3.04 62.55 -4.99
CA ALA A 29 2.33 63.82 -4.73
C ALA A 29 1.35 63.56 -3.58
N ALA A 30 1.53 64.03 -2.40
CA ALA A 30 1.35 65.33 -1.78
C ALA A 30 -0.08 65.71 -1.45
N CYS A 31 -0.36 65.70 -0.17
CA CYS A 31 -1.28 66.43 0.72
C CYS A 31 -2.40 67.31 0.15
N SER A 32 -3.59 67.17 0.71
CA SER A 32 -4.44 68.27 1.08
C SER A 32 -5.34 67.88 2.27
N SER A 33 -5.33 68.77 3.25
CA SER A 33 -6.04 68.76 4.52
C SER A 33 -7.53 69.14 4.39
N GLY A 34 -8.37 68.54 5.26
CA GLY A 34 -9.77 68.95 5.50
C GLY A 34 -10.32 68.17 6.70
N GLU A 35 -10.46 68.89 7.86
CA GLU A 35 -11.18 68.47 9.07
C GLU A 35 -12.67 68.32 8.79
N ASP A 36 -13.33 67.29 9.32
CA ASP A 36 -14.38 67.37 10.35
C ASP A 36 -15.03 65.99 10.67
N ALA A 37 -15.08 65.77 12.00
CA ALA A 37 -16.10 65.12 12.83
C ALA A 37 -16.61 63.69 12.57
N ALA A 38 -16.22 62.84 13.51
CA ALA A 38 -17.06 61.89 14.30
C ALA A 38 -18.02 60.92 13.59
N SER A 39 -17.70 59.63 13.60
CA SER A 39 -18.49 58.52 14.13
C SER A 39 -17.69 57.25 14.04
N GLU A 40 -17.35 56.62 15.17
CA GLU A 40 -16.87 55.23 15.21
C GLU A 40 -17.99 54.28 14.76
N PRO A 41 -17.67 53.29 13.96
CA PRO A 41 -18.22 51.95 14.14
C PRO A 41 -17.11 51.00 14.54
N THR A 42 -17.28 50.41 15.69
CA THR A 42 -16.58 49.21 16.16
C THR A 42 -16.71 48.12 15.09
N ALA A 43 -15.73 47.96 14.24
CA ALA A 43 -15.57 46.78 13.43
C ALA A 43 -14.85 45.74 14.32
N THR A 44 -15.64 44.80 14.80
CA THR A 44 -15.11 43.51 15.29
C THR A 44 -14.64 42.79 14.05
N ASP A 45 -13.37 42.95 13.75
CA ASP A 45 -12.67 42.11 12.77
C ASP A 45 -12.41 40.77 13.45
N GLY A 46 -13.36 39.88 13.33
CA GLY A 46 -13.18 38.45 13.56
C GLY A 46 -12.51 37.87 12.31
N GLY A 47 -11.24 38.17 12.14
CA GLY A 47 -10.43 37.44 11.18
C GLY A 47 -10.29 35.99 11.68
N GLU A 48 -11.12 35.10 11.15
CA GLU A 48 -10.71 33.70 11.07
C GLU A 48 -9.41 33.68 10.27
N THR A 49 -8.30 33.51 10.97
CA THR A 49 -7.05 33.06 10.37
C THR A 49 -7.34 31.65 9.88
N THR A 50 -7.75 31.51 8.63
CA THR A 50 -7.60 30.26 7.90
C THR A 50 -6.09 30.01 7.89
N GLU A 51 -5.59 29.14 8.76
CA GLU A 51 -4.25 28.60 8.62
C GLU A 51 -4.20 28.02 7.21
N ALA A 52 -3.24 28.50 6.42
CA ALA A 52 -3.04 27.95 5.08
C ALA A 52 -2.69 26.49 5.27
N MET A 53 -3.50 25.58 4.70
CA MET A 53 -3.18 24.15 4.69
C MET A 53 -1.79 23.99 4.12
N GLU A 54 -0.95 23.20 4.81
CA GLU A 54 0.36 22.83 4.30
C GLU A 54 0.17 22.03 3.01
N SER A 55 0.89 22.39 1.95
CA SER A 55 0.86 21.64 0.69
C SER A 55 2.05 20.71 0.65
N PHE A 56 1.79 19.40 0.46
CA PHE A 56 2.80 18.36 0.35
C PHE A 56 3.14 18.03 -1.10
N GLY A 57 2.42 18.61 -2.09
CA GLY A 57 2.66 18.39 -3.51
C GLY A 57 2.14 17.03 -3.99
N GLU A 58 2.98 16.27 -4.70
CA GLU A 58 2.64 14.97 -5.28
C GLU A 58 2.90 13.86 -4.25
N LEU A 59 1.97 12.91 -4.14
CA LEU A 59 2.11 11.65 -3.39
C LEU A 59 2.13 10.49 -4.38
N THR A 60 3.10 9.61 -4.25
CA THR A 60 3.20 8.38 -5.04
C THR A 60 3.16 7.16 -4.14
N VAL A 61 2.15 6.32 -4.33
CA VAL A 61 1.93 5.09 -3.56
C VAL A 61 2.07 3.88 -4.47
N GLN A 62 2.99 2.97 -4.14
CA GLN A 62 3.09 1.67 -4.79
C GLN A 62 2.12 0.71 -4.13
N LEU A 63 1.14 0.22 -4.88
CA LEU A 63 0.24 -0.85 -4.45
C LEU A 63 0.97 -2.20 -4.56
N SER A 64 0.67 -3.13 -3.65
CA SER A 64 1.25 -4.48 -3.64
C SER A 64 0.81 -5.31 -4.84
N TRP A 65 -0.43 -5.10 -5.32
CA TRP A 65 -1.09 -5.91 -6.35
C TRP A 65 -1.74 -5.06 -7.45
N ILE A 66 -2.52 -5.71 -8.33
CA ILE A 66 -3.36 -5.04 -9.33
C ILE A 66 -4.45 -4.21 -8.65
N LYS A 67 -5.01 -3.22 -9.34
CA LYS A 67 -6.06 -2.34 -8.80
C LYS A 67 -7.42 -3.04 -8.67
N ASN A 68 -7.53 -3.95 -7.72
CA ASN A 68 -8.76 -4.63 -7.33
C ASN A 68 -9.32 -4.07 -6.00
N GLU A 69 -10.33 -4.71 -5.42
CA GLU A 69 -10.98 -4.31 -4.16
C GLU A 69 -10.06 -4.29 -2.94
N GLU A 70 -8.90 -4.93 -3.01
CA GLU A 70 -7.87 -4.95 -1.97
C GLU A 70 -7.47 -3.54 -1.52
N PHE A 71 -7.55 -2.56 -2.44
CA PHE A 71 -7.20 -1.16 -2.22
C PHE A 71 -8.41 -0.24 -2.11
N ALA A 72 -9.53 -0.76 -1.59
CA ALA A 72 -10.77 0.00 -1.49
C ALA A 72 -10.60 1.29 -0.66
N GLY A 73 -9.80 1.29 0.40
CA GLY A 73 -9.55 2.46 1.22
C GLY A 73 -8.83 3.57 0.47
N GLU A 74 -7.78 3.24 -0.27
CA GLU A 74 -7.03 4.16 -1.13
C GLU A 74 -7.93 4.75 -2.24
N PHE A 75 -8.81 3.92 -2.80
CA PHE A 75 -9.79 4.37 -3.80
C PHE A 75 -10.83 5.31 -3.21
N PHE A 76 -11.31 5.05 -1.99
CA PHE A 76 -12.17 5.98 -1.28
C PHE A 76 -11.43 7.27 -0.93
N ALA A 77 -10.19 7.19 -0.45
CA ALA A 77 -9.41 8.37 -0.10
C ALA A 77 -9.18 9.29 -1.30
N ASP A 78 -8.91 8.71 -2.47
CA ASP A 78 -8.75 9.47 -3.71
C ASP A 78 -10.10 10.00 -4.23
N SER A 79 -11.12 9.14 -4.40
CA SER A 79 -12.40 9.51 -4.99
C SER A 79 -13.20 10.53 -4.16
N LYS A 80 -13.10 10.48 -2.83
CA LYS A 80 -13.72 11.44 -1.91
C LYS A 80 -12.87 12.68 -1.64
N GLY A 81 -11.63 12.71 -2.15
CA GLY A 81 -10.74 13.85 -2.03
C GLY A 81 -10.07 13.99 -0.67
N TYR A 82 -9.99 12.91 0.14
CA TYR A 82 -9.35 12.95 1.46
C TYR A 82 -7.86 13.25 1.38
N TYR A 83 -7.17 12.78 0.35
CA TYR A 83 -5.79 13.19 0.09
C TYR A 83 -5.66 14.68 -0.23
N THR A 84 -6.60 15.23 -1.01
CA THR A 84 -6.60 16.67 -1.30
C THR A 84 -6.90 17.50 -0.04
N GLU A 85 -7.82 17.04 0.79
CA GLU A 85 -8.11 17.65 2.11
C GLU A 85 -6.91 17.57 3.05
N ALA A 86 -6.09 16.53 2.93
CA ALA A 86 -4.86 16.34 3.70
C ALA A 86 -3.67 17.16 3.17
N GLY A 87 -3.81 17.85 2.02
CA GLY A 87 -2.80 18.75 1.48
C GLY A 87 -2.01 18.22 0.28
N PHE A 88 -2.37 17.07 -0.29
CA PHE A 88 -1.74 16.56 -1.51
C PHE A 88 -2.37 17.18 -2.76
N GLU A 89 -1.55 17.65 -3.70
CA GLU A 89 -2.00 18.26 -4.95
C GLU A 89 -2.38 17.19 -5.98
N THR A 90 -1.64 16.08 -6.00
CA THR A 90 -1.88 14.92 -6.86
C THR A 90 -1.51 13.64 -6.13
N VAL A 91 -2.23 12.56 -6.44
CA VAL A 91 -1.95 11.22 -5.91
C VAL A 91 -1.81 10.22 -7.06
N ASN A 92 -0.72 9.46 -7.05
CA ASN A 92 -0.45 8.42 -8.01
C ASN A 92 -0.47 7.06 -7.33
N LEU A 93 -1.54 6.31 -7.52
CA LEU A 93 -1.62 4.92 -7.10
C LEU A 93 -1.03 4.03 -8.20
N ILE A 94 0.17 3.50 -7.99
CA ILE A 94 0.88 2.67 -8.97
C ILE A 94 0.53 1.20 -8.73
N PRO A 95 -0.04 0.48 -9.72
CA PRO A 95 -0.39 -0.93 -9.52
C PRO A 95 0.84 -1.82 -9.44
N GLY A 96 0.74 -2.90 -8.63
CA GLY A 96 1.66 -4.02 -8.60
C GLY A 96 1.41 -5.07 -9.72
N PRO A 97 1.95 -6.27 -9.55
CA PRO A 97 2.56 -6.80 -8.33
C PRO A 97 3.96 -6.19 -8.03
N SER A 98 4.17 -5.79 -6.78
CA SER A 98 5.48 -5.33 -6.28
C SER A 98 5.56 -5.50 -4.76
N THR A 99 6.76 -5.75 -4.22
CA THR A 99 7.02 -5.68 -2.78
C THR A 99 7.26 -4.25 -2.29
N GLY A 100 7.43 -3.28 -3.20
CA GLY A 100 7.71 -1.88 -2.88
C GLY A 100 9.14 -1.59 -2.39
N VAL A 101 9.92 -2.61 -2.03
CA VAL A 101 11.27 -2.43 -1.45
C VAL A 101 12.20 -1.64 -2.37
N ALA A 102 12.28 -2.04 -3.62
CA ALA A 102 13.17 -1.41 -4.60
C ALA A 102 12.72 0.02 -4.94
N GLU A 103 11.42 0.24 -5.08
CA GLU A 103 10.80 1.51 -5.40
C GLU A 103 11.03 2.53 -4.27
N LEU A 104 10.84 2.12 -3.01
CA LEU A 104 11.11 2.96 -1.83
C LEU A 104 12.61 3.30 -1.72
N VAL A 105 13.48 2.30 -1.76
CA VAL A 105 14.94 2.49 -1.62
C VAL A 105 15.50 3.38 -2.74
N SER A 106 14.94 3.32 -3.93
CA SER A 106 15.34 4.18 -5.06
C SER A 106 14.68 5.56 -5.05
N GLY A 107 13.72 5.83 -4.16
CA GLY A 107 12.98 7.09 -4.09
C GLY A 107 12.04 7.29 -5.28
N GLN A 108 11.51 6.22 -5.85
CA GLN A 108 10.51 6.27 -6.93
C GLN A 108 9.10 6.46 -6.37
N VAL A 109 8.88 6.05 -5.12
CA VAL A 109 7.59 6.17 -4.42
C VAL A 109 7.82 6.68 -3.00
N ASP A 110 6.81 7.32 -2.43
CA ASP A 110 6.82 7.87 -1.08
C ASP A 110 6.39 6.81 -0.05
N VAL A 111 5.39 6.01 -0.42
CA VAL A 111 4.82 4.92 0.40
C VAL A 111 4.66 3.68 -0.46
N ALA A 112 4.83 2.51 0.11
CA ALA A 112 4.48 1.25 -0.53
C ALA A 112 3.60 0.38 0.38
N LEU A 113 2.59 -0.25 -0.22
CA LEU A 113 1.84 -1.33 0.40
C LEU A 113 2.59 -2.63 0.17
N SER A 114 2.71 -3.45 1.22
CA SER A 114 3.52 -4.66 1.19
C SER A 114 3.09 -5.64 2.29
N ASP A 115 3.94 -6.60 2.59
CA ASP A 115 3.79 -7.52 3.70
C ASP A 115 5.03 -7.55 4.61
N ALA A 116 4.84 -7.99 5.84
CA ALA A 116 5.89 -7.98 6.85
C ALA A 116 7.08 -8.92 6.49
N VAL A 117 6.85 -9.98 5.71
CA VAL A 117 7.91 -10.92 5.28
C VAL A 117 8.79 -10.28 4.21
N SER A 118 8.19 -9.66 3.21
CA SER A 118 8.89 -8.95 2.14
C SER A 118 9.73 -7.80 2.69
N ILE A 119 9.14 -6.97 3.55
CA ILE A 119 9.85 -5.84 4.17
C ILE A 119 10.91 -6.33 5.16
N GLY A 120 10.58 -7.31 6.01
CA GLY A 120 11.53 -7.92 6.93
C GLY A 120 12.72 -8.56 6.22
N SER A 121 12.50 -9.18 5.05
CA SER A 121 13.58 -9.71 4.20
C SER A 121 14.45 -8.60 3.62
N GLY A 122 13.85 -7.53 3.10
CA GLY A 122 14.58 -6.35 2.61
C GLY A 122 15.46 -5.72 3.69
N ILE A 123 14.96 -5.59 4.93
CA ILE A 123 15.72 -5.07 6.06
C ILE A 123 16.81 -6.07 6.48
N GLY A 124 16.44 -7.32 6.76
CA GLY A 124 17.33 -8.31 7.36
C GLY A 124 18.42 -8.81 6.42
N ASN A 125 18.11 -9.00 5.14
CA ASN A 125 19.02 -9.57 4.15
C ASN A 125 19.76 -8.52 3.32
N GLU A 126 19.12 -7.38 3.04
CA GLU A 126 19.64 -6.35 2.12
C GLU A 126 20.06 -5.06 2.85
N GLY A 127 19.64 -4.90 4.11
CA GLY A 127 19.91 -3.69 4.89
C GLY A 127 19.12 -2.48 4.41
N ALA A 128 17.94 -2.71 3.84
CA ALA A 128 17.07 -1.63 3.37
C ALA A 128 16.60 -0.76 4.55
N PRO A 129 16.70 0.58 4.46
CA PRO A 129 16.32 1.50 5.55
C PRO A 129 14.80 1.76 5.53
N LEU A 130 14.01 0.74 5.87
CA LEU A 130 12.56 0.74 5.77
C LEU A 130 11.89 0.53 7.12
N LYS A 131 10.66 1.02 7.26
CA LYS A 131 9.77 0.83 8.40
C LYS A 131 8.34 0.62 7.95
N ILE A 132 7.64 -0.26 8.66
CA ILE A 132 6.19 -0.39 8.63
C ILE A 132 5.62 0.61 9.64
N ILE A 133 4.73 1.50 9.19
CA ILE A 133 4.11 2.56 10.01
C ILE A 133 2.63 2.30 10.29
N GLY A 134 2.07 1.20 9.79
CA GLY A 134 0.71 0.74 9.96
C GLY A 134 0.43 -0.47 9.08
N ALA A 135 -0.68 -1.15 9.29
CA ALA A 135 -1.11 -2.28 8.45
C ALA A 135 -2.63 -2.30 8.29
N THR A 136 -3.08 -2.37 7.06
CA THR A 136 -4.50 -2.51 6.76
C THR A 136 -4.99 -3.88 7.19
N TYR A 137 -4.28 -4.94 6.85
CA TYR A 137 -4.66 -6.29 7.25
C TYR A 137 -4.00 -6.71 8.54
N GLN A 138 -4.83 -6.96 9.53
CA GLN A 138 -4.44 -7.44 10.86
C GLN A 138 -4.07 -8.93 10.85
N LYS A 139 -4.30 -9.61 9.72
CA LYS A 139 -4.13 -11.05 9.55
C LYS A 139 -3.62 -11.34 8.15
N ASN A 140 -2.73 -12.30 8.05
CA ASN A 140 -2.18 -12.76 6.78
C ASN A 140 -3.25 -13.43 5.89
N PRO A 141 -3.56 -12.89 4.70
CA PRO A 141 -4.58 -13.43 3.80
C PRO A 141 -4.06 -14.50 2.83
N PHE A 142 -2.74 -14.75 2.79
CA PHE A 142 -2.14 -15.67 1.82
C PHE A 142 -2.52 -17.12 2.05
N THR A 143 -2.68 -17.85 0.94
CA THR A 143 -2.94 -19.28 0.91
C THR A 143 -2.20 -19.95 -0.25
N VAL A 144 -1.92 -21.24 -0.15
CA VAL A 144 -1.70 -22.07 -1.34
C VAL A 144 -3.07 -22.57 -1.79
N LEU A 145 -3.57 -21.98 -2.87
CA LEU A 145 -4.82 -22.38 -3.51
C LEU A 145 -4.58 -23.60 -4.39
N SER A 146 -5.42 -24.62 -4.30
CA SER A 146 -5.42 -25.78 -5.19
C SER A 146 -6.82 -26.22 -5.54
N LEU A 147 -6.98 -27.01 -6.60
CA LEU A 147 -8.26 -27.65 -6.93
C LEU A 147 -8.44 -28.93 -6.11
N ALA A 148 -9.64 -29.16 -5.56
CA ALA A 148 -9.94 -30.33 -4.75
C ALA A 148 -9.84 -31.64 -5.56
N ASP A 149 -10.11 -31.61 -6.86
CA ASP A 149 -9.95 -32.74 -7.78
C ASP A 149 -8.59 -32.75 -8.51
N GLY A 150 -7.66 -31.85 -8.12
CA GLY A 150 -6.35 -31.64 -8.70
C GLY A 150 -5.21 -31.78 -7.70
N GLY A 151 -4.65 -30.64 -7.26
CA GLY A 151 -3.57 -30.61 -6.28
C GLY A 151 -3.97 -31.10 -4.89
N ASP A 152 -5.15 -30.70 -4.44
CA ASP A 152 -5.77 -30.97 -3.12
C ASP A 152 -4.78 -30.77 -1.96
N ILE A 153 -4.16 -29.56 -1.92
CA ILE A 153 -3.12 -29.19 -0.97
C ILE A 153 -3.80 -28.64 0.30
N ALA A 154 -3.98 -29.49 1.30
CA ALA A 154 -4.61 -29.14 2.57
C ALA A 154 -3.59 -29.00 3.73
N THR A 155 -2.41 -29.59 3.58
CA THR A 155 -1.31 -29.53 4.56
C THR A 155 -0.02 -29.11 3.87
N PRO A 156 0.98 -28.58 4.59
CA PRO A 156 2.28 -28.24 4.00
C PRO A 156 2.96 -29.43 3.31
N GLU A 157 2.84 -30.63 3.86
CA GLU A 157 3.42 -31.84 3.30
C GLU A 157 2.81 -32.22 1.94
N ASP A 158 1.57 -31.82 1.65
CA ASP A 158 0.93 -32.10 0.38
C ASP A 158 1.56 -31.32 -0.79
N MET A 159 2.37 -30.30 -0.52
CA MET A 159 3.15 -29.58 -1.54
C MET A 159 4.33 -30.41 -2.08
N ILE A 160 4.81 -31.41 -1.35
CA ILE A 160 5.98 -32.19 -1.76
C ILE A 160 5.71 -32.93 -3.08
N GLY A 161 6.59 -32.70 -4.05
CA GLY A 161 6.48 -33.26 -5.41
C GLY A 161 5.48 -32.57 -6.32
N LYS A 162 4.85 -31.46 -5.87
CA LYS A 162 3.89 -30.67 -6.64
C LYS A 162 4.56 -29.52 -7.38
N ARG A 163 3.87 -28.99 -8.37
CA ARG A 163 4.20 -27.76 -9.09
C ARG A 163 3.41 -26.61 -8.46
N ILE A 164 4.12 -25.66 -7.86
CA ILE A 164 3.48 -24.52 -7.19
C ILE A 164 3.74 -23.27 -8.01
N GLY A 165 2.67 -22.62 -8.48
CA GLY A 165 2.70 -21.34 -9.18
C GLY A 165 2.97 -20.21 -8.20
N VAL A 166 4.07 -19.49 -8.38
CA VAL A 166 4.51 -18.41 -7.50
C VAL A 166 4.80 -17.17 -8.33
N GLN A 167 4.21 -16.05 -7.98
CA GLN A 167 4.52 -14.75 -8.55
C GLN A 167 5.91 -14.30 -8.04
N ASP A 168 6.63 -13.55 -8.85
CA ASP A 168 7.99 -13.09 -8.52
C ASP A 168 8.02 -12.31 -7.18
N SER A 169 7.04 -11.41 -6.97
CA SER A 169 6.87 -10.65 -5.73
C SER A 169 6.61 -11.52 -4.50
N ASN A 170 6.02 -12.71 -4.65
CA ASN A 170 5.65 -13.62 -3.58
C ASN A 170 6.72 -14.70 -3.30
N THR A 171 7.85 -14.65 -4.00
CA THR A 171 8.90 -15.68 -3.84
C THR A 171 9.44 -15.73 -2.42
N ALA A 172 9.79 -14.59 -1.83
CA ALA A 172 10.30 -14.53 -0.45
C ALA A 172 9.28 -15.06 0.56
N LEU A 173 8.01 -14.71 0.38
CA LEU A 173 6.89 -15.16 1.19
C LEU A 173 6.69 -16.68 1.11
N PHE A 174 6.73 -17.25 -0.09
CA PHE A 174 6.60 -18.69 -0.27
C PHE A 174 7.78 -19.46 0.33
N MET A 175 9.01 -18.95 0.16
CA MET A 175 10.21 -19.52 0.81
C MET A 175 10.09 -19.47 2.34
N ALA A 176 9.47 -18.40 2.90
CA ALA A 176 9.19 -18.31 4.32
C ALA A 176 8.21 -19.40 4.80
N LEU A 177 7.13 -19.67 4.04
CA LEU A 177 6.22 -20.78 4.34
C LEU A 177 6.93 -22.15 4.33
N LEU A 178 7.76 -22.41 3.33
CA LEU A 178 8.52 -23.64 3.25
C LEU A 178 9.45 -23.80 4.46
N ALA A 179 10.19 -22.74 4.80
CA ALA A 179 11.11 -22.73 5.93
C ALA A 179 10.38 -22.95 7.26
N ALA A 180 9.26 -22.29 7.51
CA ALA A 180 8.45 -22.46 8.71
C ALA A 180 7.96 -23.90 8.90
N ASN A 181 7.79 -24.64 7.80
CA ASN A 181 7.33 -26.03 7.80
C ASN A 181 8.45 -27.05 7.55
N GLY A 182 9.71 -26.61 7.47
CA GLY A 182 10.87 -27.50 7.30
C GLY A 182 10.90 -28.21 5.94
N ILE A 183 10.27 -27.63 4.91
CA ILE A 183 10.23 -28.16 3.54
C ILE A 183 11.34 -27.48 2.73
N SER A 184 12.09 -28.26 1.96
CA SER A 184 13.10 -27.72 1.04
C SER A 184 12.48 -27.31 -0.28
N GLU A 185 13.00 -26.24 -0.90
CA GLU A 185 12.63 -25.89 -2.29
C GLU A 185 12.92 -27.00 -3.31
N ASP A 186 13.88 -27.87 -3.01
CA ASP A 186 14.22 -29.04 -3.83
C ASP A 186 13.16 -30.16 -3.75
N ASP A 187 12.24 -30.10 -2.78
CA ASP A 187 11.19 -31.10 -2.59
C ASP A 187 9.94 -30.87 -3.47
N LEU A 188 9.89 -29.77 -4.20
CA LEU A 188 8.77 -29.37 -5.07
C LEU A 188 9.28 -28.61 -6.30
N GLU A 189 8.39 -28.24 -7.23
CA GLU A 189 8.73 -27.42 -8.40
C GLU A 189 8.07 -26.05 -8.29
N ILE A 190 8.86 -24.98 -8.19
CA ILE A 190 8.38 -23.59 -8.23
C ILE A 190 8.24 -23.19 -9.69
N VAL A 191 7.02 -22.86 -10.11
CA VAL A 191 6.69 -22.41 -11.47
C VAL A 191 6.40 -20.92 -11.45
N PRO A 192 7.18 -20.05 -12.15
CA PRO A 192 6.88 -18.63 -12.23
C PRO A 192 5.55 -18.38 -12.95
N VAL A 193 4.67 -17.63 -12.30
CA VAL A 193 3.35 -17.26 -12.82
C VAL A 193 3.10 -15.76 -12.68
N GLN A 194 2.02 -15.28 -13.30
CA GLN A 194 1.49 -13.94 -13.10
C GLN A 194 0.30 -13.98 -12.14
N TYR A 195 -0.42 -12.87 -11.98
CA TYR A 195 -1.56 -12.76 -11.06
C TYR A 195 -2.79 -13.60 -11.48
N ASP A 196 -2.93 -13.94 -12.77
CA ASP A 196 -4.07 -14.70 -13.27
C ASP A 196 -3.96 -16.18 -12.89
N PRO A 197 -4.95 -16.78 -12.19
CA PRO A 197 -4.95 -18.18 -11.76
C PRO A 197 -5.20 -19.20 -12.87
N ALA A 198 -5.31 -18.80 -14.14
CA ALA A 198 -5.51 -19.70 -15.28
C ALA A 198 -4.51 -20.90 -15.33
N PRO A 199 -3.23 -20.78 -14.95
CA PRO A 199 -2.33 -21.94 -14.86
C PRO A 199 -2.80 -23.03 -13.87
N LEU A 200 -3.46 -22.65 -12.77
CA LEU A 200 -4.06 -23.60 -11.84
C LEU A 200 -5.26 -24.32 -12.48
N ILE A 201 -6.15 -23.55 -13.10
CA ILE A 201 -7.36 -24.07 -13.75
C ILE A 201 -7.01 -25.00 -14.92
N SER A 202 -5.99 -24.68 -15.69
CA SER A 202 -5.51 -25.52 -16.82
C SER A 202 -4.72 -26.76 -16.39
N GLY A 203 -4.33 -26.86 -15.11
CA GLY A 203 -3.49 -27.94 -14.58
C GLY A 203 -2.00 -27.81 -14.96
N GLU A 204 -1.54 -26.63 -15.32
CA GLU A 204 -0.10 -26.36 -15.51
C GLU A 204 0.62 -26.37 -14.16
N VAL A 205 -0.05 -25.91 -13.10
CA VAL A 205 0.42 -25.99 -11.71
C VAL A 205 -0.60 -26.75 -10.85
N ASP A 206 -0.15 -27.33 -9.76
CA ASP A 206 -0.96 -28.10 -8.82
C ASP A 206 -1.42 -27.26 -7.63
N GLY A 207 -0.69 -26.18 -7.32
CA GLY A 207 -1.02 -25.15 -6.35
C GLY A 207 -0.63 -23.78 -6.87
N PHE A 208 -1.21 -22.72 -6.30
CA PHE A 208 -1.01 -21.33 -6.72
C PHE A 208 -1.01 -20.43 -5.49
N ILE A 209 -0.05 -19.52 -5.38
CA ILE A 209 -0.05 -18.55 -4.28
C ILE A 209 -1.12 -17.52 -4.55
N ALA A 210 -2.02 -17.35 -3.59
CA ALA A 210 -3.25 -16.58 -3.73
C ALA A 210 -3.62 -15.87 -2.42
N TYR A 211 -4.53 -14.92 -2.51
CA TYR A 211 -5.29 -14.44 -1.36
C TYR A 211 -6.60 -15.20 -1.22
N LEU A 212 -7.00 -15.48 0.02
CA LEU A 212 -8.30 -16.06 0.35
C LEU A 212 -9.47 -15.18 -0.13
N THR A 213 -9.26 -13.88 -0.18
CA THR A 213 -10.24 -12.85 -0.55
C THR A 213 -10.27 -12.51 -2.05
N ASN A 214 -9.35 -13.03 -2.85
CA ASN A 214 -9.23 -12.70 -4.27
C ASN A 214 -9.21 -13.94 -5.16
N GLU A 215 -8.05 -14.51 -5.50
CA GLU A 215 -7.94 -15.61 -6.47
C GLU A 215 -8.72 -16.86 -6.02
N SER A 216 -8.78 -17.12 -4.69
CA SER A 216 -9.58 -18.24 -4.16
C SER A 216 -11.08 -18.08 -4.48
N LEU A 217 -11.60 -16.85 -4.32
CA LEU A 217 -12.99 -16.54 -4.68
C LEU A 217 -13.22 -16.57 -6.20
N THR A 218 -12.25 -16.08 -6.98
CA THR A 218 -12.30 -16.06 -8.45
C THR A 218 -12.42 -17.48 -9.00
N VAL A 219 -11.55 -18.39 -8.56
CA VAL A 219 -11.57 -19.80 -9.02
C VAL A 219 -12.85 -20.51 -8.58
N ALA A 220 -13.32 -20.26 -7.34
CA ALA A 220 -14.58 -20.81 -6.86
C ALA A 220 -15.80 -20.29 -7.64
N ALA A 221 -15.81 -19.02 -8.03
CA ALA A 221 -16.89 -18.42 -8.84
C ALA A 221 -16.95 -18.99 -10.26
N GLU A 222 -15.84 -19.48 -10.81
CA GLU A 222 -15.80 -20.22 -12.07
C GLU A 222 -16.36 -21.66 -11.95
N GLY A 223 -16.73 -22.09 -10.74
CA GLY A 223 -17.39 -23.38 -10.49
C GLY A 223 -16.43 -24.50 -10.12
N TYR A 224 -15.19 -24.21 -9.78
CA TYR A 224 -14.24 -25.20 -9.30
C TYR A 224 -14.36 -25.37 -7.77
N GLU A 225 -14.26 -26.60 -7.28
CA GLU A 225 -14.08 -26.87 -5.86
C GLU A 225 -12.61 -26.64 -5.50
N THR A 226 -12.36 -25.78 -4.50
CA THR A 226 -11.02 -25.37 -4.10
C THR A 226 -10.63 -25.93 -2.74
N THR A 227 -9.35 -26.22 -2.57
CA THR A 227 -8.69 -26.48 -1.29
C THR A 227 -7.72 -25.34 -1.02
N ASN A 228 -7.77 -24.77 0.19
CA ASN A 228 -6.89 -23.69 0.63
C ASN A 228 -5.98 -24.19 1.76
N LEU A 229 -4.70 -23.81 1.70
CA LEU A 229 -3.72 -23.96 2.77
C LEU A 229 -3.34 -22.55 3.28
N PRO A 230 -4.07 -21.99 4.27
CA PRO A 230 -3.80 -20.65 4.78
C PRO A 230 -2.43 -20.55 5.45
N PHE A 231 -1.64 -19.55 5.09
CA PHE A 231 -0.29 -19.35 5.65
C PHE A 231 -0.33 -19.05 7.14
N ALA A 232 -1.30 -18.24 7.59
CA ALA A 232 -1.47 -17.91 9.00
C ALA A 232 -1.63 -19.14 9.90
N ASP A 233 -2.38 -20.16 9.43
CA ASP A 233 -2.65 -21.37 10.19
C ASP A 233 -1.49 -22.41 10.06
N ASN A 234 -0.54 -22.16 9.17
CA ASN A 234 0.57 -23.03 8.83
C ASN A 234 1.94 -22.42 9.14
N GLY A 235 2.03 -21.75 10.29
CA GLY A 235 3.28 -21.28 10.88
C GLY A 235 3.77 -19.93 10.37
N LEU A 236 2.92 -19.16 9.66
CA LEU A 236 3.30 -17.87 9.11
C LEU A 236 2.23 -16.78 9.38
N PRO A 237 1.78 -16.57 10.64
CA PRO A 237 0.93 -15.44 10.99
C PRO A 237 1.75 -14.15 10.96
N PHE A 238 1.22 -13.09 10.30
CA PHE A 238 1.80 -11.74 10.26
C PHE A 238 0.78 -10.72 9.74
N VAL A 239 1.10 -9.43 9.86
CA VAL A 239 0.32 -8.34 9.28
C VAL A 239 0.64 -8.17 7.80
N ALA A 240 -0.36 -7.85 6.99
CA ALA A 240 -0.23 -7.62 5.55
C ALA A 240 -0.87 -6.30 5.12
N GLU A 241 -0.69 -5.93 3.86
CA GLU A 241 -1.03 -4.60 3.33
C GLU A 241 -0.49 -3.51 4.28
N THR A 242 0.83 -3.60 4.52
CA THR A 242 1.54 -2.70 5.42
C THR A 242 1.88 -1.40 4.72
N PHE A 243 1.60 -0.26 5.35
CA PHE A 243 2.16 1.02 4.91
C PHE A 243 3.62 1.07 5.28
N THR A 244 4.46 1.03 4.26
CA THR A 244 5.92 0.98 4.40
C THR A 244 6.55 2.24 3.82
N VAL A 245 7.51 2.80 4.53
CA VAL A 245 8.24 4.02 4.19
C VAL A 245 9.71 3.89 4.51
N THR A 246 10.53 4.86 4.09
CA THR A 246 11.96 4.89 4.45
C THR A 246 12.18 5.55 5.83
N ASP A 247 13.29 5.18 6.52
CA ASP A 247 13.75 5.87 7.73
C ASP A 247 13.94 7.38 7.51
N ASP A 248 14.40 7.76 6.30
CA ASP A 248 14.62 9.16 5.92
C ASP A 248 13.30 9.93 5.82
N ALA A 249 12.25 9.33 5.26
CA ALA A 249 10.91 9.92 5.19
C ALA A 249 10.33 10.14 6.60
N ILE A 250 10.48 9.18 7.53
CA ILE A 250 10.05 9.37 8.92
C ILE A 250 10.78 10.54 9.59
N ALA A 251 12.06 10.72 9.28
CA ALA A 251 12.88 11.77 9.89
C ALA A 251 12.63 13.17 9.32
N ASN A 252 12.31 13.28 8.01
CA ASN A 252 12.27 14.56 7.29
C ASN A 252 10.88 14.97 6.81
N ASP A 253 9.97 14.00 6.55
CA ASP A 253 8.67 14.23 5.94
C ASP A 253 7.50 13.78 6.85
N ARG A 254 7.73 13.86 8.17
CA ARG A 254 6.82 13.32 9.19
C ARG A 254 5.38 13.85 9.08
N GLU A 255 5.19 15.15 8.84
CA GLU A 255 3.86 15.76 8.69
C GLU A 255 3.17 15.28 7.41
N MET A 256 3.90 15.08 6.32
CA MET A 256 3.36 14.49 5.10
C MET A 256 2.88 13.06 5.34
N LEU A 257 3.64 12.22 6.08
CA LEU A 257 3.25 10.87 6.42
C LEU A 257 2.04 10.81 7.35
N LYS A 258 1.92 11.73 8.32
CA LYS A 258 0.71 11.85 9.15
C LYS A 258 -0.52 12.24 8.31
N ALA A 259 -0.35 13.19 7.40
CA ALA A 259 -1.41 13.60 6.47
C ALA A 259 -1.88 12.44 5.58
N PHE A 260 -0.94 11.62 5.09
CA PHE A 260 -1.22 10.37 4.38
C PHE A 260 -2.06 9.43 5.25
N LEU A 261 -1.61 9.12 6.47
CA LEU A 261 -2.33 8.23 7.38
C LEU A 261 -3.74 8.72 7.71
N VAL A 262 -3.95 10.04 7.89
CA VAL A 262 -5.29 10.63 8.10
C VAL A 262 -6.20 10.37 6.90
N ALA A 263 -5.70 10.55 5.68
CA ALA A 263 -6.47 10.30 4.47
C ALA A 263 -6.83 8.81 4.33
N GLU A 264 -5.89 7.92 4.61
CA GLU A 264 -6.08 6.46 4.60
C GLU A 264 -7.09 6.00 5.64
N ILE A 265 -7.01 6.49 6.89
CA ILE A 265 -7.97 6.15 7.95
C ILE A 265 -9.39 6.54 7.51
N LYS A 266 -9.59 7.72 6.92
CA LYS A 266 -10.90 8.13 6.40
C LYS A 266 -11.36 7.24 5.25
N GLY A 267 -10.46 6.92 4.31
CA GLY A 267 -10.77 6.06 3.16
C GLY A 267 -11.15 4.64 3.59
N TRP A 268 -10.38 4.05 4.49
CA TRP A 268 -10.65 2.71 5.00
C TRP A 268 -11.84 2.66 5.95
N THR A 269 -12.13 3.74 6.69
CA THR A 269 -13.40 3.89 7.42
C THR A 269 -14.59 3.76 6.47
N ASP A 270 -14.56 4.47 5.36
CA ASP A 270 -15.62 4.37 4.35
C ASP A 270 -15.68 2.98 3.69
N ALA A 271 -14.53 2.36 3.41
CA ALA A 271 -14.47 1.03 2.80
C ALA A 271 -15.05 -0.05 3.73
N VAL A 272 -14.81 0.04 5.03
CA VAL A 272 -15.38 -0.87 6.03
C VAL A 272 -16.89 -0.67 6.14
N LEU A 273 -17.38 0.57 6.09
CA LEU A 273 -18.80 0.91 6.22
C LEU A 273 -19.60 0.64 4.94
N ASP A 274 -18.99 0.74 3.76
CA ASP A 274 -19.62 0.51 2.46
C ASP A 274 -18.75 -0.34 1.53
N PRO A 275 -18.59 -1.65 1.81
CA PRO A 275 -17.81 -2.55 0.95
C PRO A 275 -18.36 -2.63 -0.49
N ALA A 276 -19.65 -2.36 -0.69
CA ALA A 276 -20.24 -2.39 -2.01
C ALA A 276 -19.74 -1.25 -2.90
N GLU A 277 -19.59 -0.05 -2.35
CA GLU A 277 -18.98 1.09 -3.05
C GLU A 277 -17.48 0.85 -3.26
N GLY A 278 -16.75 0.26 -2.30
CA GLY A 278 -15.35 -0.14 -2.46
C GLY A 278 -15.15 -1.06 -3.66
N SER A 279 -15.97 -2.12 -3.77
CA SER A 279 -16.01 -3.00 -4.93
C SER A 279 -16.34 -2.26 -6.22
N ARG A 280 -17.34 -1.36 -6.20
CA ARG A 280 -17.72 -0.57 -7.38
C ARG A 280 -16.56 0.29 -7.87
N LEU A 281 -15.87 0.98 -6.97
CA LEU A 281 -14.69 1.79 -7.30
C LEU A 281 -13.61 0.92 -7.97
N ALA A 282 -13.31 -0.25 -7.41
CA ALA A 282 -12.35 -1.18 -8.00
C ALA A 282 -12.74 -1.61 -9.41
N VAL A 283 -14.00 -2.03 -9.61
CA VAL A 283 -14.47 -2.61 -10.89
C VAL A 283 -14.68 -1.56 -11.98
N GLU A 284 -15.29 -0.41 -11.61
CA GLU A 284 -15.80 0.56 -12.58
C GLU A 284 -14.89 1.78 -12.79
N GLU A 285 -13.94 2.06 -11.87
CA GLU A 285 -13.10 3.26 -11.94
C GLU A 285 -11.61 2.93 -11.98
N TYR A 286 -11.07 2.26 -10.95
CA TYR A 286 -9.62 2.09 -10.81
C TYR A 286 -9.07 0.86 -11.55
N GLY A 287 -9.83 -0.24 -11.61
CA GLY A 287 -9.47 -1.51 -12.26
C GLY A 287 -10.27 -1.80 -13.54
N VAL A 288 -10.89 -0.79 -14.18
CA VAL A 288 -11.79 -0.96 -15.33
C VAL A 288 -11.20 -1.78 -16.48
N ASP A 289 -9.90 -1.69 -16.71
CA ASP A 289 -9.21 -2.42 -17.78
C ASP A 289 -8.84 -3.87 -17.39
N LEU A 290 -9.05 -4.27 -16.14
CA LEU A 290 -8.71 -5.60 -15.63
C LEU A 290 -9.82 -6.62 -15.86
N GLY A 291 -11.06 -6.18 -16.11
CA GLY A 291 -12.21 -7.08 -16.34
C GLY A 291 -12.61 -7.84 -15.09
N LEU A 292 -12.46 -7.23 -13.91
CA LEU A 292 -12.83 -7.83 -12.62
C LEU A 292 -14.30 -8.28 -12.61
N ASN A 293 -14.57 -9.42 -11.96
CA ASN A 293 -15.93 -9.91 -11.77
C ASN A 293 -16.60 -9.14 -10.61
N PRO A 294 -17.71 -8.39 -10.84
CA PRO A 294 -18.32 -7.56 -9.79
C PRO A 294 -18.85 -8.36 -8.59
N GLU A 295 -19.30 -9.60 -8.79
CA GLU A 295 -19.83 -10.44 -7.71
C GLU A 295 -18.68 -10.96 -6.82
N VAL A 296 -17.55 -11.32 -7.43
CA VAL A 296 -16.34 -11.76 -6.73
C VAL A 296 -15.71 -10.58 -5.97
N SER A 297 -15.57 -9.43 -6.63
CA SER A 297 -15.03 -8.22 -6.02
C SER A 297 -15.85 -7.75 -4.82
N LEU A 298 -17.19 -7.80 -4.92
CA LEU A 298 -18.07 -7.50 -3.79
C LEU A 298 -17.85 -8.47 -2.61
N GLN A 299 -17.74 -9.76 -2.89
CA GLN A 299 -17.49 -10.76 -1.84
C GLN A 299 -16.10 -10.54 -1.21
N GLY A 300 -15.08 -10.26 -2.01
CA GLY A 300 -13.74 -9.93 -1.55
C GLY A 300 -13.75 -8.69 -0.64
N SER A 301 -14.40 -7.62 -1.08
CA SER A 301 -14.54 -6.37 -0.33
C SER A 301 -15.24 -6.56 1.02
N ILE A 302 -16.30 -7.36 1.07
CA ILE A 302 -17.00 -7.71 2.33
C ILE A 302 -16.07 -8.50 3.24
N THR A 303 -15.48 -9.58 2.72
CA THR A 303 -14.65 -10.49 3.53
C THR A 303 -13.42 -9.77 4.08
N GLN A 304 -12.72 -8.94 3.28
CA GLN A 304 -11.57 -8.19 3.78
C GLN A 304 -11.96 -7.21 4.89
N SER A 305 -13.07 -6.48 4.72
CA SER A 305 -13.55 -5.53 5.72
C SER A 305 -13.89 -6.21 7.04
N GLU A 306 -14.58 -7.36 7.00
CA GLU A 306 -15.06 -8.07 8.19
C GLU A 306 -14.00 -8.94 8.88
N GLU A 307 -13.04 -9.50 8.13
CA GLU A 307 -12.13 -10.54 8.64
C GLU A 307 -10.65 -10.13 8.68
N LEU A 308 -10.23 -9.13 7.88
CA LEU A 308 -8.83 -8.75 7.76
C LEU A 308 -8.53 -7.35 8.28
N VAL A 309 -9.39 -6.36 7.99
CA VAL A 309 -9.18 -4.96 8.36
C VAL A 309 -9.58 -4.68 9.79
N VAL A 310 -10.75 -5.20 10.21
CA VAL A 310 -11.25 -5.00 11.58
C VAL A 310 -10.80 -6.11 12.50
N SER A 311 -10.49 -5.74 13.73
CA SER A 311 -10.06 -6.65 14.80
C SER A 311 -10.41 -6.05 16.17
N ASP A 312 -10.24 -6.81 17.24
CA ASP A 312 -10.36 -6.27 18.61
C ASP A 312 -9.35 -5.12 18.85
N GLU A 313 -8.15 -5.22 18.27
CA GLU A 313 -7.11 -4.20 18.33
C GLU A 313 -7.57 -2.90 17.65
N THR A 314 -8.02 -3.00 16.39
CA THR A 314 -8.42 -1.80 15.63
C THR A 314 -9.71 -1.17 16.19
N ALA A 315 -10.61 -1.96 16.76
CA ALA A 315 -11.81 -1.45 17.42
C ALA A 315 -11.51 -0.64 18.70
N GLU A 316 -10.40 -0.95 19.39
CA GLU A 316 -9.99 -0.24 20.61
C GLU A 316 -9.08 0.96 20.29
N ASN A 317 -8.15 0.80 19.33
CA ASN A 317 -7.04 1.71 19.12
C ASN A 317 -7.05 2.43 17.75
N GLY A 318 -8.03 2.10 16.89
CA GLY A 318 -8.18 2.66 15.54
C GLY A 318 -7.54 1.80 14.45
N LEU A 319 -7.93 2.06 13.19
CA LEU A 319 -7.44 1.32 12.03
C LEU A 319 -5.91 1.40 11.92
N PHE A 320 -5.31 0.36 11.34
CA PHE A 320 -3.87 0.20 11.04
C PHE A 320 -2.96 0.01 12.25
N THR A 321 -3.49 0.08 13.48
CA THR A 321 -2.69 -0.17 14.70
C THR A 321 -2.18 -1.61 14.71
N ILE A 322 -0.95 -1.80 15.17
CA ILE A 322 -0.30 -3.12 15.31
C ILE A 322 0.14 -3.24 16.77
N SER A 323 -0.59 -4.02 17.56
CA SER A 323 -0.26 -4.21 18.97
C SER A 323 1.12 -4.82 19.19
N GLU A 324 1.73 -4.61 20.37
CA GLU A 324 3.00 -5.27 20.72
C GLU A 324 2.92 -6.80 20.63
N ALA A 325 1.74 -7.37 20.89
CA ALA A 325 1.51 -8.81 20.77
C ALA A 325 1.59 -9.25 19.30
N LEU A 326 0.92 -8.53 18.39
CA LEU A 326 0.92 -8.81 16.96
C LEU A 326 2.29 -8.55 16.32
N GLN A 327 3.02 -7.50 16.75
CA GLN A 327 4.41 -7.29 16.36
C GLN A 327 5.30 -8.49 16.77
N THR A 328 5.13 -8.97 18.01
CA THR A 328 5.90 -10.13 18.53
C THR A 328 5.59 -11.40 17.72
N GLU A 329 4.33 -11.66 17.41
CA GLU A 329 3.91 -12.79 16.60
C GLU A 329 4.48 -12.71 15.18
N THR A 330 4.41 -11.54 14.56
CA THR A 330 5.02 -11.28 13.24
C THR A 330 6.53 -11.53 13.26
N ILE A 331 7.26 -11.02 14.26
CA ILE A 331 8.70 -11.27 14.39
C ILE A 331 9.00 -12.76 14.58
N ALA A 332 8.20 -13.49 15.37
CA ALA A 332 8.38 -14.93 15.54
C ALA A 332 8.20 -15.70 14.22
N SER A 333 7.22 -15.28 13.40
CA SER A 333 7.03 -15.83 12.05
C SER A 333 8.24 -15.57 11.14
N LEU A 334 8.80 -14.38 11.14
CA LEU A 334 10.00 -14.01 10.41
C LEU A 334 11.22 -14.81 10.86
N GLU A 335 11.43 -14.94 12.17
CA GLU A 335 12.52 -15.77 12.72
C GLU A 335 12.37 -17.25 12.33
N GLY A 336 11.14 -17.78 12.37
CA GLY A 336 10.81 -19.14 11.90
C GLY A 336 11.13 -19.35 10.42
N ALA A 337 10.96 -18.31 9.63
CA ALA A 337 11.31 -18.27 8.20
C ALA A 337 12.81 -18.00 7.94
N GLY A 338 13.63 -17.84 8.98
CA GLY A 338 15.05 -17.54 8.84
C GLY A 338 15.38 -16.07 8.55
N ILE A 339 14.42 -15.18 8.67
CA ILE A 339 14.57 -13.72 8.50
C ILE A 339 14.85 -13.12 9.88
N SER A 340 16.04 -12.53 10.08
CA SER A 340 16.44 -11.95 11.35
C SER A 340 16.27 -10.43 11.33
N VAL A 341 15.22 -9.95 11.97
CA VAL A 341 14.91 -8.53 12.15
C VAL A 341 14.28 -8.34 13.53
N ALA A 342 14.62 -7.25 14.23
CA ALA A 342 13.98 -6.93 15.51
C ALA A 342 12.72 -6.08 15.28
N ALA A 343 11.79 -6.08 16.25
CA ALA A 343 10.53 -5.34 16.12
C ALA A 343 10.76 -3.83 15.90
N ASP A 344 11.70 -3.23 16.62
CA ASP A 344 12.08 -1.82 16.48
C ASP A 344 12.84 -1.50 15.18
N GLN A 345 13.34 -2.52 14.48
CA GLN A 345 13.89 -2.38 13.14
C GLN A 345 12.82 -2.45 12.06
N LEU A 346 11.73 -3.21 12.29
CA LEU A 346 10.66 -3.43 11.33
C LEU A 346 9.53 -2.40 11.47
N PHE A 347 9.12 -2.07 12.71
CA PHE A 347 7.95 -1.25 12.98
C PHE A 347 8.31 0.12 13.56
N ASP A 348 7.55 1.15 13.18
CA ASP A 348 7.48 2.46 13.84
C ASP A 348 6.02 2.92 13.94
N MET A 349 5.40 2.68 15.09
CA MET A 349 4.00 3.04 15.33
C MET A 349 3.83 4.47 15.87
N SER A 350 4.92 5.25 15.97
CA SER A 350 4.86 6.58 16.57
C SER A 350 4.08 7.60 15.75
N LEU A 351 4.11 7.47 14.40
CA LEU A 351 3.33 8.33 13.49
C LEU A 351 1.83 8.15 13.70
N LEU A 352 1.38 6.89 13.74
CA LEU A 352 -0.02 6.57 13.93
C LEU A 352 -0.52 6.97 15.32
N ALA A 353 0.34 6.80 16.35
CA ALA A 353 0.04 7.25 17.71
C ALA A 353 -0.16 8.78 17.77
N GLU A 354 0.69 9.56 17.08
CA GLU A 354 0.53 11.02 16.98
C GLU A 354 -0.75 11.40 16.23
N VAL A 355 -1.09 10.69 15.13
CA VAL A 355 -2.34 10.93 14.40
C VAL A 355 -3.55 10.74 15.31
N TYR A 356 -3.61 9.66 16.08
CA TYR A 356 -4.75 9.43 16.98
C TYR A 356 -4.75 10.32 18.25
N GLU A 357 -3.60 10.87 18.63
CA GLU A 357 -3.55 11.93 19.66
C GLU A 357 -4.10 13.26 19.13
N GLU A 358 -3.79 13.61 17.87
CA GLU A 358 -4.21 14.84 17.22
C GLU A 358 -5.67 14.77 16.73
N TYR A 359 -6.13 13.59 16.30
CA TYR A 359 -7.47 13.33 15.72
C TYR A 359 -8.15 12.14 16.42
N PRO A 360 -8.50 12.25 17.71
CA PRO A 360 -9.07 11.14 18.48
C PRO A 360 -10.42 10.64 17.95
N GLU A 361 -11.14 11.45 17.14
CA GLU A 361 -12.37 11.04 16.47
C GLU A 361 -12.16 9.99 15.39
N LEU A 362 -10.93 9.84 14.85
CA LEU A 362 -10.61 8.84 13.85
C LEU A 362 -10.45 7.42 14.42
N VAL A 363 -10.41 7.27 15.75
CA VAL A 363 -10.35 5.93 16.38
C VAL A 363 -11.65 5.17 16.17
N ASP A 364 -12.79 5.86 16.22
CA ASP A 364 -14.12 5.24 16.07
C ASP A 364 -14.56 5.22 14.59
N TYR A 365 -14.14 4.21 13.87
CA TYR A 365 -14.49 3.99 12.46
C TYR A 365 -15.84 3.28 12.27
N ALA A 366 -16.47 2.80 13.34
CA ALA A 366 -17.76 2.09 13.25
C ALA A 366 -18.97 3.02 13.49
N GLY A 367 -18.76 4.28 13.92
CA GLY A 367 -19.79 5.32 14.12
C GLY A 367 -20.52 5.22 15.45
#